data_bac8146a694cd81e7fbcd14dc9e1307f
#
_entry.id   bac8146a694cd81e7fbcd14dc9e1307f
#
_cell.length_a   1.000
_cell.length_b   1.000
_cell.length_c   1.000
_cell.angle_alpha   90.00
_cell.angle_beta   90.00
_cell.angle_gamma   90.00
#
_symmetry.space_group_name_H-M   'P 1'
#
loop_
_entity.id
_entity.type
_entity.pdbx_description
1 polymer ?
#
loop_
_entity_poly.entity_id
_entity_poly.type
_entity_poly.pdbx_seq_one_letter_code
_entity_poly.pdbx_strand_id
1 'polypeptide(L)'
;QTSNLAPADKKLYSIRDIVGTVESLPLITSSILSKKIASGLSSLVLDVKVGNGSFNSTIDIARDLSNSLVRVAKGAGLHCEAILTDMNQVLGKSAGHTLEILECIKYIKNDFKDHRLEKITNELISSLLVNIYKISKEEAYNKINTVINNGLAAEKFEMMVAALGGPKNILTSYEKDLINTSVRKDVFSSEEGWIEKIYTRELGLILIELGGGRKQVTDKIDYGVGYDNVLNIGDEVNSSTPLLSLYSNKNIDENLINKIQSCFIISDKKTQKLSEIFETIN
;
A
#
# COMPACT_ATOMS: atom_id res chain seq x y z
N GLN A 1 -12.93 -7.53 7.04
CA GLN A 1 -13.35 -6.94 8.32
C GLN A 1 -14.81 -6.55 8.26
N THR A 2 -15.61 -7.02 9.22
CA THR A 2 -17.04 -6.67 9.33
C THR A 2 -17.25 -5.66 10.47
N SER A 3 -18.37 -4.94 10.41
CA SER A 3 -18.75 -3.99 11.47
C SER A 3 -18.99 -4.64 12.84
N ASN A 4 -19.12 -5.97 12.87
CA ASN A 4 -19.43 -6.75 14.07
C ASN A 4 -18.19 -7.38 14.73
N LEU A 5 -17.02 -7.36 14.07
CA LEU A 5 -15.80 -7.98 14.60
C LEU A 5 -15.30 -7.30 15.88
N ALA A 6 -15.36 -5.97 15.92
CA ALA A 6 -14.96 -5.16 17.08
C ALA A 6 -15.89 -3.94 17.22
N PRO A 7 -17.15 -4.12 17.67
CA PRO A 7 -18.15 -3.05 17.65
C PRO A 7 -17.83 -1.89 18.60
N ALA A 8 -17.11 -2.14 19.68
CA ALA A 8 -16.63 -1.08 20.58
C ALA A 8 -15.57 -0.19 19.92
N ASP A 9 -14.63 -0.80 19.20
CA ASP A 9 -13.60 -0.05 18.43
C ASP A 9 -14.24 0.83 17.36
N LYS A 10 -15.26 0.32 16.65
CA LYS A 10 -15.99 1.12 15.65
C LYS A 10 -16.58 2.40 16.24
N LYS A 11 -17.18 2.30 17.42
CA LYS A 11 -17.77 3.46 18.13
C LYS A 11 -16.67 4.43 18.59
N LEU A 12 -15.59 3.92 19.19
CA LEU A 12 -14.45 4.73 19.63
C LEU A 12 -13.77 5.43 18.46
N TYR A 13 -13.55 4.73 17.35
CA TYR A 13 -12.90 5.28 16.16
C TYR A 13 -13.69 6.44 15.56
N SER A 14 -15.02 6.33 15.48
CA SER A 14 -15.88 7.42 14.99
C SER A 14 -15.81 8.69 15.85
N ILE A 15 -15.58 8.55 17.15
CA ILE A 15 -15.38 9.69 18.06
C ILE A 15 -13.98 10.28 17.88
N ARG A 16 -12.94 9.44 17.75
CA ARG A 16 -11.55 9.86 17.56
C ARG A 16 -11.37 10.75 16.33
N ASP A 17 -12.07 10.42 15.25
CA ASP A 17 -12.05 11.17 14.00
C ASP A 17 -12.58 12.62 14.21
N ILE A 18 -13.62 12.77 15.05
CA ILE A 18 -14.24 14.06 15.34
C ILE A 18 -13.40 14.90 16.30
N VAL A 19 -12.79 14.29 17.33
CA VAL A 19 -12.05 14.99 18.39
C VAL A 19 -10.55 15.14 18.14
N GLY A 20 -10.07 14.73 16.96
CA GLY A 20 -8.67 14.89 16.56
C GLY A 20 -7.68 14.03 17.36
N THR A 21 -8.12 12.88 17.92
CA THR A 21 -7.25 11.97 18.68
C THR A 21 -6.84 10.73 17.89
N VAL A 22 -6.89 10.79 16.56
CA VAL A 22 -6.52 9.68 15.67
C VAL A 22 -5.06 9.27 15.86
N GLU A 23 -4.17 10.23 16.13
CA GLU A 23 -2.72 10.02 16.28
C GLU A 23 -2.29 9.53 17.69
N SER A 24 -3.23 9.31 18.60
CA SER A 24 -2.92 8.80 19.95
C SER A 24 -2.40 7.38 19.90
N LEU A 25 -1.13 7.16 20.26
CA LEU A 25 -0.44 5.87 20.24
C LEU A 25 -1.21 4.76 20.99
N PRO A 26 -1.71 4.96 22.23
CA PRO A 26 -2.49 3.92 22.91
C PRO A 26 -3.78 3.57 22.18
N LEU A 27 -4.45 4.57 21.59
CA LEU A 27 -5.71 4.37 20.89
C LEU A 27 -5.51 3.69 19.51
N ILE A 28 -4.41 3.98 18.83
CA ILE A 28 -4.01 3.25 17.59
C ILE A 28 -3.75 1.80 17.93
N THR A 29 -2.92 1.55 18.95
CA THR A 29 -2.55 0.21 19.39
C THR A 29 -3.77 -0.62 19.75
N SER A 30 -4.68 -0.09 20.57
CA SER A 30 -5.91 -0.79 20.96
C SER A 30 -6.85 -1.05 19.79
N SER A 31 -7.00 -0.08 18.88
CA SER A 31 -7.85 -0.21 17.68
C SER A 31 -7.35 -1.30 16.73
N ILE A 32 -6.04 -1.36 16.48
CA ILE A 32 -5.44 -2.38 15.61
C ILE A 32 -5.57 -3.76 16.26
N LEU A 33 -5.10 -3.90 17.51
CA LEU A 33 -4.99 -5.21 18.15
C LEU A 33 -6.33 -5.81 18.57
N SER A 34 -7.34 -5.00 18.95
CA SER A 34 -8.67 -5.52 19.26
C SER A 34 -9.26 -6.34 18.12
N LYS A 35 -9.08 -5.88 16.87
CA LYS A 35 -9.53 -6.61 15.67
C LYS A 35 -8.72 -7.86 15.40
N LYS A 36 -7.41 -7.80 15.58
CA LYS A 36 -6.49 -8.92 15.34
C LYS A 36 -6.69 -10.03 16.38
N ILE A 37 -6.83 -9.66 17.65
CA ILE A 37 -7.11 -10.62 18.74
C ILE A 37 -8.50 -11.24 18.57
N ALA A 38 -9.52 -10.43 18.25
CA ALA A 38 -10.86 -10.93 17.98
C ALA A 38 -10.95 -11.91 16.81
N SER A 39 -10.02 -11.82 15.84
CA SER A 39 -9.91 -12.76 14.72
C SER A 39 -9.27 -14.10 15.09
N GLY A 40 -8.78 -14.29 16.32
CA GLY A 40 -8.22 -15.57 16.79
C GLY A 40 -6.88 -15.94 16.13
N LEU A 41 -6.04 -14.95 15.81
CA LEU A 41 -4.76 -15.18 15.15
C LEU A 41 -3.75 -15.83 16.11
N SER A 42 -2.93 -16.74 15.59
CA SER A 42 -1.79 -17.33 16.31
C SER A 42 -0.46 -16.55 16.09
N SER A 43 -0.35 -15.87 14.96
CA SER A 43 0.81 -15.05 14.60
C SER A 43 0.39 -13.84 13.77
N LEU A 44 1.11 -12.74 13.92
CA LEU A 44 0.86 -11.48 13.25
C LEU A 44 2.18 -10.84 12.80
N VAL A 45 2.26 -10.47 11.54
CA VAL A 45 3.31 -9.58 11.02
C VAL A 45 2.65 -8.28 10.57
N LEU A 46 3.17 -7.16 11.06
CA LEU A 46 2.66 -5.83 10.77
C LEU A 46 3.63 -5.11 9.83
N ASP A 47 3.10 -4.58 8.74
CA ASP A 47 3.79 -3.61 7.89
C ASP A 47 3.54 -2.21 8.45
N VAL A 48 4.57 -1.59 9.01
CA VAL A 48 4.51 -0.24 9.59
C VAL A 48 5.18 0.74 8.64
N LYS A 49 4.38 1.51 7.94
CA LYS A 49 4.84 2.48 6.95
C LYS A 49 5.52 3.69 7.59
N VAL A 50 6.66 4.09 7.03
CA VAL A 50 7.49 5.23 7.47
C VAL A 50 7.73 6.17 6.30
N GLY A 51 7.51 7.47 6.51
CA GLY A 51 7.82 8.48 5.50
C GLY A 51 6.70 9.49 5.27
N ASN A 52 6.88 10.37 4.31
CA ASN A 52 5.95 11.48 4.08
C ASN A 52 4.56 11.06 3.56
N GLY A 53 4.42 9.84 3.04
CA GLY A 53 3.12 9.27 2.66
C GLY A 53 2.39 8.58 3.81
N SER A 54 3.02 8.47 5.00
CA SER A 54 2.48 7.81 6.19
C SER A 54 2.16 8.81 7.30
N PHE A 55 1.32 8.39 8.26
CA PHE A 55 1.17 9.10 9.55
C PHE A 55 2.46 9.04 10.39
N ASN A 56 3.27 7.98 10.25
CA ASN A 56 4.57 7.88 10.86
C ASN A 56 5.61 8.58 9.98
N SER A 57 5.70 9.90 10.10
CA SER A 57 6.58 10.73 9.25
C SER A 57 8.07 10.48 9.50
N THR A 58 8.44 9.94 10.66
CA THR A 58 9.82 9.61 11.04
C THR A 58 9.94 8.17 11.51
N ILE A 59 11.17 7.65 11.45
CA ILE A 59 11.47 6.29 11.91
C ILE A 59 11.23 6.12 13.42
N ASP A 60 11.45 7.15 14.22
CA ASP A 60 11.26 7.10 15.67
C ASP A 60 9.79 6.96 16.04
N ILE A 61 8.91 7.72 15.39
CA ILE A 61 7.43 7.59 15.57
C ILE A 61 6.97 6.18 15.19
N ALA A 62 7.46 5.66 14.07
CA ALA A 62 7.12 4.31 13.63
C ALA A 62 7.65 3.23 14.60
N ARG A 63 8.84 3.44 15.15
CA ARG A 63 9.45 2.56 16.13
C ARG A 63 8.67 2.51 17.43
N ASP A 64 8.21 3.67 17.92
CA ASP A 64 7.36 3.76 19.12
C ASP A 64 6.03 3.04 18.92
N LEU A 65 5.38 3.23 17.77
CA LEU A 65 4.15 2.51 17.42
C LEU A 65 4.40 1.00 17.36
N SER A 66 5.45 0.58 16.69
CA SER A 66 5.80 -0.84 16.51
C SER A 66 6.09 -1.52 17.86
N ASN A 67 6.88 -0.88 18.73
CA ASN A 67 7.16 -1.36 20.07
C ASN A 67 5.88 -1.49 20.91
N SER A 68 4.98 -0.53 20.83
CA SER A 68 3.68 -0.58 21.51
C SER A 68 2.82 -1.76 21.01
N LEU A 69 2.72 -1.92 19.68
CA LEU A 69 1.94 -3.01 19.06
C LEU A 69 2.50 -4.38 19.43
N VAL A 70 3.80 -4.59 19.27
CA VAL A 70 4.46 -5.87 19.57
C VAL A 70 4.33 -6.21 21.05
N ARG A 71 4.61 -5.26 21.94
CA ARG A 71 4.52 -5.47 23.40
C ARG A 71 3.10 -5.84 23.84
N VAL A 72 2.09 -5.11 23.37
CA VAL A 72 0.69 -5.36 23.76
C VAL A 72 0.17 -6.65 23.15
N ALA A 73 0.50 -6.97 21.90
CA ALA A 73 0.15 -8.25 21.26
C ALA A 73 0.73 -9.43 22.03
N LYS A 74 2.03 -9.39 22.38
CA LYS A 74 2.70 -10.41 23.19
C LYS A 74 2.04 -10.55 24.57
N GLY A 75 1.70 -9.45 25.24
CA GLY A 75 0.97 -9.44 26.49
C GLY A 75 -0.40 -10.11 26.42
N ALA A 76 -1.03 -10.11 25.25
CA ALA A 76 -2.28 -10.80 24.95
C ALA A 76 -2.08 -12.24 24.44
N GLY A 77 -0.86 -12.77 24.43
CA GLY A 77 -0.55 -14.13 23.97
C GLY A 77 -0.48 -14.29 22.45
N LEU A 78 -0.47 -13.20 21.69
CA LEU A 78 -0.33 -13.21 20.23
C LEU A 78 1.13 -12.96 19.84
N HIS A 79 1.74 -13.92 19.11
CA HIS A 79 3.06 -13.70 18.53
C HIS A 79 2.98 -12.58 17.49
N CYS A 80 3.78 -11.54 17.68
CA CYS A 80 3.72 -10.34 16.83
C CYS A 80 5.12 -9.84 16.46
N GLU A 81 5.28 -9.48 15.20
CA GLU A 81 6.46 -8.85 14.63
C GLU A 81 6.02 -7.62 13.82
N ALA A 82 6.80 -6.55 13.83
CA ALA A 82 6.56 -5.37 13.03
C ALA A 82 7.76 -5.07 12.13
N ILE A 83 7.51 -4.85 10.84
CA ILE A 83 8.52 -4.50 9.84
C ILE A 83 8.27 -3.07 9.40
N LEU A 84 9.26 -2.20 9.61
CA LEU A 84 9.21 -0.79 9.21
C LEU A 84 9.62 -0.69 7.75
N THR A 85 8.71 -0.19 6.92
CA THR A 85 8.90 -0.09 5.47
C THR A 85 8.75 1.33 4.94
N ASP A 86 9.44 1.65 3.84
CA ASP A 86 9.45 2.98 3.25
C ASP A 86 8.10 3.36 2.62
N MET A 87 7.61 4.56 2.95
CA MET A 87 6.49 5.24 2.31
C MET A 87 6.81 6.70 1.97
N ASN A 88 8.07 7.00 1.60
CA ASN A 88 8.43 8.28 0.98
C ASN A 88 8.07 8.31 -0.51
N GLN A 89 7.56 7.23 -1.04
CA GLN A 89 7.13 7.02 -2.42
C GLN A 89 6.03 5.96 -2.46
N VAL A 90 5.38 5.79 -3.61
CA VAL A 90 4.37 4.75 -3.83
C VAL A 90 4.98 3.36 -3.61
N LEU A 91 4.22 2.43 -3.06
CA LEU A 91 4.71 1.08 -2.72
C LEU A 91 5.18 0.31 -3.95
N GLY A 92 4.33 0.20 -4.96
CA GLY A 92 4.64 -0.38 -6.27
C GLY A 92 4.69 0.71 -7.34
N LYS A 93 4.08 0.43 -8.48
CA LYS A 93 3.96 1.36 -9.62
C LYS A 93 2.59 2.01 -9.72
N SER A 94 1.63 1.60 -8.90
CA SER A 94 0.25 2.10 -8.94
C SER A 94 -0.21 2.65 -7.59
N ALA A 95 -1.16 3.57 -7.65
CA ALA A 95 -1.89 4.08 -6.50
C ALA A 95 -3.34 4.37 -6.92
N GLY A 96 -4.30 3.86 -6.15
CA GLY A 96 -5.73 3.92 -6.45
C GLY A 96 -6.33 2.52 -6.56
N HIS A 97 -7.59 2.37 -6.16
CA HIS A 97 -8.22 1.07 -5.88
C HIS A 97 -8.05 0.03 -6.99
N THR A 98 -8.59 0.33 -8.17
CA THR A 98 -8.56 -0.59 -9.32
C THR A 98 -7.15 -0.86 -9.82
N LEU A 99 -6.33 0.18 -9.94
CA LEU A 99 -4.98 0.06 -10.48
C LEU A 99 -4.06 -0.76 -9.56
N GLU A 100 -4.20 -0.61 -8.24
CA GLU A 100 -3.49 -1.44 -7.26
C GLU A 100 -3.91 -2.92 -7.34
N ILE A 101 -5.21 -3.19 -7.52
CA ILE A 101 -5.69 -4.58 -7.72
C ILE A 101 -5.15 -5.16 -9.03
N LEU A 102 -5.09 -4.37 -10.10
CA LEU A 102 -4.48 -4.79 -11.37
C LEU A 102 -2.99 -5.14 -11.19
N GLU A 103 -2.24 -4.30 -10.48
CA GLU A 103 -0.83 -4.59 -10.17
C GLU A 103 -0.69 -5.86 -9.33
N CYS A 104 -1.52 -6.05 -8.30
CA CYS A 104 -1.54 -7.27 -7.51
C CYS A 104 -1.86 -8.51 -8.35
N ILE A 105 -2.83 -8.45 -9.27
CA ILE A 105 -3.17 -9.57 -10.15
C ILE A 105 -1.97 -9.90 -11.07
N LYS A 106 -1.34 -8.91 -11.67
CA LYS A 106 -0.15 -9.10 -12.51
C LYS A 106 1.00 -9.72 -11.71
N TYR A 107 1.18 -9.30 -10.46
CA TYR A 107 2.20 -9.86 -9.57
C TYR A 107 1.93 -11.34 -9.25
N ILE A 108 0.74 -11.71 -8.80
CA ILE A 108 0.42 -13.09 -8.42
C ILE A 108 0.33 -14.04 -9.62
N LYS A 109 0.05 -13.51 -10.84
CA LYS A 109 0.12 -14.26 -12.10
C LYS A 109 1.55 -14.40 -12.62
N ASN A 110 2.53 -13.74 -12.01
CA ASN A 110 3.91 -13.66 -12.48
C ASN A 110 4.07 -12.98 -13.86
N ASP A 111 3.10 -12.13 -14.25
CA ASP A 111 3.13 -11.39 -15.51
C ASP A 111 4.01 -10.14 -15.41
N PHE A 112 4.00 -9.47 -14.26
CA PHE A 112 4.80 -8.29 -13.95
C PHE A 112 5.07 -8.19 -12.46
N LYS A 113 6.31 -7.86 -12.09
CA LYS A 113 6.72 -7.66 -10.70
C LYS A 113 7.48 -6.35 -10.56
N ASP A 114 6.93 -5.42 -9.78
CA ASP A 114 7.71 -4.31 -9.28
C ASP A 114 8.63 -4.79 -8.17
N HIS A 115 9.91 -4.39 -8.22
CA HIS A 115 10.93 -4.86 -7.28
C HIS A 115 10.62 -4.48 -5.82
N ARG A 116 10.09 -3.26 -5.59
CA ARG A 116 9.75 -2.78 -4.24
C ARG A 116 8.57 -3.55 -3.66
N LEU A 117 7.50 -3.67 -4.45
CA LEU A 117 6.30 -4.43 -4.07
C LEU A 117 6.67 -5.89 -3.76
N GLU A 118 7.45 -6.53 -4.65
CA GLU A 118 7.91 -7.92 -4.46
C GLU A 118 8.74 -8.06 -3.18
N LYS A 119 9.73 -7.19 -2.98
CA LYS A 119 10.65 -7.27 -1.84
C LYS A 119 9.92 -7.11 -0.50
N ILE A 120 9.05 -6.11 -0.37
CA ILE A 120 8.28 -5.87 0.85
C ILE A 120 7.28 -7.01 1.08
N THR A 121 6.56 -7.44 0.05
CA THR A 121 5.58 -8.54 0.15
C THR A 121 6.26 -9.83 0.59
N ASN A 122 7.37 -10.18 -0.04
CA ASN A 122 8.12 -11.40 0.28
C ASN A 122 8.71 -11.35 1.70
N GLU A 123 9.18 -10.20 2.16
CA GLU A 123 9.67 -10.03 3.53
C GLU A 123 8.56 -10.29 4.55
N LEU A 124 7.40 -9.66 4.38
CA LEU A 124 6.25 -9.83 5.26
C LEU A 124 5.76 -11.30 5.30
N ILE A 125 5.65 -11.94 4.13
CA ILE A 125 5.20 -13.33 4.04
C ILE A 125 6.25 -14.28 4.62
N SER A 126 7.54 -14.08 4.30
CA SER A 126 8.61 -14.94 4.81
C SER A 126 8.70 -14.88 6.33
N SER A 127 8.62 -13.70 6.93
CA SER A 127 8.52 -13.53 8.38
C SER A 127 7.36 -14.32 8.98
N LEU A 128 6.17 -14.20 8.37
CA LEU A 128 4.99 -14.94 8.83
C LEU A 128 5.19 -16.46 8.74
N LEU A 129 5.73 -16.96 7.63
CA LEU A 129 5.99 -18.39 7.43
C LEU A 129 7.04 -18.93 8.42
N VAL A 130 8.13 -18.18 8.64
CA VAL A 130 9.14 -18.51 9.65
C VAL A 130 8.52 -18.62 11.05
N ASN A 131 7.66 -17.64 11.39
CA ASN A 131 7.02 -17.59 12.70
C ASN A 131 6.05 -18.76 12.94
N ILE A 132 5.31 -19.16 11.91
CA ILE A 132 4.29 -20.23 12.01
C ILE A 132 4.91 -21.61 11.88
N TYR A 133 5.75 -21.82 10.86
CA TYR A 133 6.25 -23.17 10.52
C TYR A 133 7.63 -23.47 11.08
N LYS A 134 8.30 -22.50 11.72
CA LYS A 134 9.67 -22.64 12.27
C LYS A 134 10.70 -23.11 11.24
N ILE A 135 10.51 -22.67 10.00
CA ILE A 135 11.41 -22.93 8.87
C ILE A 135 12.45 -21.81 8.73
N SER A 136 13.48 -22.05 7.92
CA SER A 136 14.44 -21.00 7.58
C SER A 136 13.82 -19.93 6.68
N LYS A 137 14.40 -18.73 6.67
CA LYS A 137 13.98 -17.64 5.78
C LYS A 137 14.15 -18.03 4.31
N GLU A 138 15.22 -18.75 3.98
CA GLU A 138 15.45 -19.26 2.63
C GLU A 138 14.35 -20.25 2.19
N GLU A 139 13.97 -21.18 3.07
CA GLU A 139 12.88 -22.10 2.79
C GLU A 139 11.52 -21.37 2.61
N ALA A 140 11.27 -20.32 3.41
CA ALA A 140 10.10 -19.49 3.26
C ALA A 140 10.06 -18.77 1.90
N TYR A 141 11.16 -18.17 1.46
CA TYR A 141 11.28 -17.57 0.13
C TYR A 141 11.08 -18.58 -0.99
N ASN A 142 11.63 -19.78 -0.88
CA ASN A 142 11.43 -20.86 -1.86
C ASN A 142 9.95 -21.27 -1.96
N LYS A 143 9.23 -21.34 -0.83
CA LYS A 143 7.78 -21.62 -0.82
C LYS A 143 6.98 -20.51 -1.51
N ILE A 144 7.29 -19.23 -1.24
CA ILE A 144 6.65 -18.08 -1.88
C ILE A 144 6.83 -18.16 -3.40
N ASN A 145 8.08 -18.29 -3.86
CA ASN A 145 8.39 -18.37 -5.28
C ASN A 145 7.69 -19.55 -5.94
N THR A 146 7.62 -20.69 -5.28
CA THR A 146 6.96 -21.89 -5.80
C THR A 146 5.47 -21.64 -6.05
N VAL A 147 4.73 -21.05 -5.10
CA VAL A 147 3.28 -20.86 -5.24
C VAL A 147 2.92 -19.75 -6.23
N ILE A 148 3.81 -18.78 -6.43
CA ILE A 148 3.65 -17.76 -7.48
C ILE A 148 3.94 -18.36 -8.85
N ASN A 149 5.07 -19.06 -9.01
CA ASN A 149 5.50 -19.58 -10.31
C ASN A 149 4.59 -20.69 -10.84
N ASN A 150 3.98 -21.49 -9.98
CA ASN A 150 3.06 -22.57 -10.40
C ASN A 150 1.58 -22.13 -10.46
N GLY A 151 1.27 -20.84 -10.18
CA GLY A 151 -0.06 -20.27 -10.27
C GLY A 151 -1.00 -20.55 -9.09
N LEU A 152 -0.58 -21.30 -8.07
CA LEU A 152 -1.42 -21.61 -6.90
C LEU A 152 -1.83 -20.34 -6.11
N ALA A 153 -0.96 -19.32 -6.05
CA ALA A 153 -1.31 -18.05 -5.42
C ALA A 153 -2.44 -17.35 -6.17
N ALA A 154 -2.37 -17.31 -7.49
CA ALA A 154 -3.39 -16.72 -8.36
C ALA A 154 -4.72 -17.47 -8.26
N GLU A 155 -4.70 -18.81 -8.33
CA GLU A 155 -5.89 -19.66 -8.13
C GLU A 155 -6.56 -19.39 -6.77
N LYS A 156 -5.77 -19.31 -5.70
CA LYS A 156 -6.29 -19.03 -4.37
C LYS A 156 -6.92 -17.63 -4.28
N PHE A 157 -6.33 -16.64 -4.93
CA PHE A 157 -6.90 -15.29 -5.02
C PHE A 157 -8.23 -15.30 -5.76
N GLU A 158 -8.34 -15.98 -6.90
CA GLU A 158 -9.59 -16.10 -7.66
C GLU A 158 -10.70 -16.77 -6.84
N MET A 159 -10.37 -17.85 -6.13
CA MET A 159 -11.29 -18.51 -5.20
C MET A 159 -11.79 -17.56 -4.10
N MET A 160 -10.90 -16.75 -3.53
CA MET A 160 -11.24 -15.74 -2.51
C MET A 160 -12.19 -14.69 -3.06
N VAL A 161 -11.89 -14.12 -4.25
CA VAL A 161 -12.74 -13.13 -4.91
C VAL A 161 -14.12 -13.69 -5.19
N ALA A 162 -14.22 -14.91 -5.72
CA ALA A 162 -15.49 -15.58 -5.98
C ALA A 162 -16.29 -15.84 -4.69
N ALA A 163 -15.64 -16.27 -3.61
CA ALA A 163 -16.27 -16.50 -2.31
C ALA A 163 -16.81 -15.22 -1.67
N LEU A 164 -16.20 -14.08 -1.96
CA LEU A 164 -16.65 -12.74 -1.52
C LEU A 164 -17.73 -12.13 -2.42
N GLY A 165 -18.19 -12.84 -3.45
CA GLY A 165 -19.24 -12.41 -4.35
C GLY A 165 -18.76 -11.63 -5.59
N GLY A 166 -17.45 -11.61 -5.83
CA GLY A 166 -16.84 -11.04 -7.03
C GLY A 166 -16.87 -11.99 -8.24
N PRO A 167 -16.29 -11.58 -9.38
CA PRO A 167 -16.20 -12.39 -10.59
C PRO A 167 -15.49 -13.73 -10.33
N LYS A 168 -16.05 -14.83 -10.85
CA LYS A 168 -15.45 -16.17 -10.70
C LYS A 168 -14.21 -16.39 -11.59
N ASN A 169 -14.02 -15.53 -12.56
CA ASN A 169 -12.94 -15.60 -13.57
C ASN A 169 -12.09 -14.32 -13.56
N ILE A 170 -11.88 -13.73 -12.39
CA ILE A 170 -11.19 -12.44 -12.27
C ILE A 170 -9.80 -12.44 -12.91
N LEU A 171 -9.08 -13.55 -12.89
CA LEU A 171 -7.74 -13.66 -13.49
C LEU A 171 -7.71 -13.54 -15.02
N THR A 172 -8.85 -13.70 -15.67
CA THR A 172 -8.98 -13.55 -17.13
C THR A 172 -9.83 -12.37 -17.54
N SER A 173 -10.71 -11.89 -16.67
CA SER A 173 -11.64 -10.80 -16.97
C SER A 173 -11.23 -9.44 -16.38
N TYR A 174 -10.18 -9.40 -15.53
CA TYR A 174 -9.84 -8.25 -14.70
C TYR A 174 -9.66 -6.94 -15.48
N GLU A 175 -9.06 -6.97 -16.67
CA GLU A 175 -8.89 -5.76 -17.49
C GLU A 175 -10.22 -5.17 -17.93
N LYS A 176 -11.17 -6.02 -18.29
CA LYS A 176 -12.51 -5.61 -18.71
C LYS A 176 -13.38 -5.20 -17.52
N ASP A 177 -13.30 -5.95 -16.42
CA ASP A 177 -14.23 -5.78 -15.29
C ASP A 177 -13.79 -4.64 -14.35
N LEU A 178 -12.49 -4.36 -14.27
CA LEU A 178 -11.93 -3.40 -13.32
C LEU A 178 -11.62 -2.04 -13.94
N ILE A 179 -11.19 -1.95 -15.21
CA ILE A 179 -10.89 -0.67 -15.84
C ILE A 179 -12.19 -0.01 -16.29
N ASN A 180 -12.61 1.01 -15.55
CA ASN A 180 -13.80 1.80 -15.84
C ASN A 180 -13.50 3.31 -15.71
N THR A 181 -12.49 3.78 -16.45
CA THR A 181 -12.13 5.20 -16.52
C THR A 181 -12.24 5.71 -17.93
N SER A 182 -12.74 6.94 -18.09
CA SER A 182 -12.95 7.59 -19.38
C SER A 182 -11.70 8.29 -19.92
N VAL A 183 -10.77 8.69 -19.04
CA VAL A 183 -9.60 9.47 -19.40
C VAL A 183 -8.35 8.87 -18.78
N ARG A 184 -7.33 8.65 -19.63
CA ARG A 184 -5.96 8.41 -19.22
C ARG A 184 -5.07 9.51 -19.77
N LYS A 185 -4.21 10.08 -18.94
CA LYS A 185 -3.25 11.11 -19.35
C LYS A 185 -1.89 10.87 -18.71
N ASP A 186 -0.86 10.81 -19.54
CA ASP A 186 0.53 10.73 -19.08
C ASP A 186 1.01 12.12 -18.65
N VAL A 187 1.64 12.20 -17.49
CA VAL A 187 2.17 13.42 -16.90
C VAL A 187 3.69 13.39 -17.01
N PHE A 188 4.23 14.26 -17.82
CA PHE A 188 5.69 14.38 -18.03
C PHE A 188 6.27 15.44 -17.12
N SER A 189 7.57 15.36 -16.85
CA SER A 189 8.31 16.41 -16.20
C SER A 189 8.64 17.56 -17.19
N SER A 190 8.77 18.76 -16.66
CA SER A 190 9.38 19.90 -17.35
C SER A 190 10.93 19.92 -17.23
N GLU A 191 11.48 19.09 -16.35
CA GLU A 191 12.89 19.02 -16.03
C GLU A 191 13.44 17.63 -16.33
N GLU A 192 14.74 17.54 -16.64
CA GLU A 192 15.48 16.29 -16.80
C GLU A 192 16.42 16.07 -15.61
N GLY A 193 16.67 14.81 -15.24
CA GLY A 193 17.53 14.47 -14.11
C GLY A 193 17.09 13.19 -13.39
N TRP A 194 17.14 13.21 -12.07
CA TRP A 194 16.72 12.07 -11.22
C TRP A 194 15.72 12.51 -10.18
N ILE A 195 14.74 11.67 -9.89
CA ILE A 195 13.79 11.96 -8.83
C ILE A 195 14.53 11.92 -7.48
N GLU A 196 14.60 13.07 -6.82
CA GLU A 196 15.22 13.22 -5.50
C GLU A 196 14.21 13.00 -4.38
N LYS A 197 12.96 13.46 -4.58
CA LYS A 197 11.91 13.38 -3.57
C LYS A 197 10.54 13.33 -4.23
N ILE A 198 9.62 12.62 -3.58
CA ILE A 198 8.20 12.59 -3.95
C ILE A 198 7.38 13.03 -2.73
N TYR A 199 6.50 14.01 -2.93
CA TYR A 199 5.49 14.40 -1.94
C TYR A 199 4.30 13.42 -2.02
N THR A 200 4.50 12.22 -1.51
CA THR A 200 3.57 11.09 -1.64
C THR A 200 2.20 11.37 -1.01
N ARG A 201 2.18 12.09 0.12
CA ARG A 201 0.94 12.53 0.76
C ARG A 201 0.13 13.44 -0.16
N GLU A 202 0.79 14.39 -0.84
CA GLU A 202 0.13 15.31 -1.76
C GLU A 202 -0.45 14.57 -2.97
N LEU A 203 0.27 13.60 -3.52
CA LEU A 203 -0.28 12.72 -4.56
C LEU A 203 -1.56 12.01 -4.08
N GLY A 204 -1.58 11.50 -2.85
CA GLY A 204 -2.76 10.89 -2.24
C GLY A 204 -3.93 11.88 -2.08
N LEU A 205 -3.66 13.12 -1.67
CA LEU A 205 -4.67 14.17 -1.52
C LEU A 205 -5.28 14.56 -2.89
N ILE A 206 -4.48 14.59 -3.95
CA ILE A 206 -4.96 14.82 -5.31
C ILE A 206 -5.91 13.70 -5.75
N LEU A 207 -5.62 12.43 -5.44
CA LEU A 207 -6.55 11.33 -5.73
C LEU A 207 -7.90 11.50 -5.01
N ILE A 208 -7.88 11.97 -3.76
CA ILE A 208 -9.12 12.29 -3.01
C ILE A 208 -9.89 13.41 -3.70
N GLU A 209 -9.23 14.47 -4.16
CA GLU A 209 -9.85 15.57 -4.89
C GLU A 209 -10.51 15.10 -6.19
N LEU A 210 -9.91 14.13 -6.86
CA LEU A 210 -10.45 13.53 -8.09
C LEU A 210 -11.62 12.58 -7.84
N GLY A 211 -11.82 12.14 -6.60
CA GLY A 211 -12.90 11.23 -6.21
C GLY A 211 -12.44 9.82 -5.88
N GLY A 212 -11.13 9.53 -5.93
CA GLY A 212 -10.55 8.26 -5.50
C GLY A 212 -10.56 8.04 -3.98
N GLY A 213 -11.01 9.02 -3.21
CA GLY A 213 -11.19 8.93 -1.76
C GLY A 213 -12.37 9.78 -1.29
N ARG A 214 -12.67 9.72 0.02
CA ARG A 214 -13.79 10.46 0.62
C ARG A 214 -13.29 11.75 1.28
N LYS A 215 -13.96 12.88 1.01
CA LYS A 215 -13.85 14.12 1.77
C LYS A 215 -14.88 14.16 2.90
N GLN A 216 -16.02 13.51 2.69
CA GLN A 216 -17.13 13.37 3.64
C GLN A 216 -17.60 11.92 3.68
N VAL A 217 -18.23 11.51 4.79
CA VAL A 217 -18.71 10.11 4.98
C VAL A 217 -19.69 9.67 3.90
N THR A 218 -20.46 10.63 3.34
CA THR A 218 -21.46 10.39 2.30
C THR A 218 -20.92 10.28 0.89
N ASP A 219 -19.62 10.59 0.68
CA ASP A 219 -19.03 10.59 -0.65
C ASP A 219 -18.95 9.16 -1.21
N LYS A 220 -19.26 9.03 -2.49
CA LYS A 220 -19.02 7.81 -3.26
C LYS A 220 -17.60 7.83 -3.80
N ILE A 221 -16.90 6.73 -3.60
CA ILE A 221 -15.54 6.54 -4.14
C ILE A 221 -15.65 6.16 -5.61
N ASP A 222 -14.90 6.85 -6.47
CA ASP A 222 -14.64 6.44 -7.84
C ASP A 222 -13.42 5.51 -7.86
N TYR A 223 -13.68 4.21 -7.95
CA TYR A 223 -12.64 3.18 -7.91
C TYR A 223 -11.74 3.17 -9.14
N GLY A 224 -12.11 3.83 -10.22
CA GLY A 224 -11.30 3.95 -11.43
C GLY A 224 -10.20 5.02 -11.34
N VAL A 225 -10.36 6.00 -10.44
CA VAL A 225 -9.35 7.06 -10.25
C VAL A 225 -8.08 6.49 -9.65
N GLY A 226 -6.93 6.84 -10.26
CA GLY A 226 -5.64 6.38 -9.76
C GLY A 226 -4.45 6.82 -10.61
N TYR A 227 -3.29 6.42 -10.17
CA TYR A 227 -2.02 6.55 -10.88
C TYR A 227 -1.50 5.17 -11.26
N ASP A 228 -0.83 5.08 -12.40
CA ASP A 228 -0.07 3.92 -12.86
C ASP A 228 1.30 4.35 -13.38
N ASN A 229 2.24 3.43 -13.46
CA ASN A 229 3.59 3.69 -13.92
C ASN A 229 4.31 4.81 -13.17
N VAL A 230 4.04 4.96 -11.88
CA VAL A 230 4.66 5.99 -11.04
C VAL A 230 6.16 5.73 -10.95
N LEU A 231 6.99 6.74 -11.28
CA LEU A 231 8.42 6.68 -11.10
C LEU A 231 8.79 6.73 -9.62
N ASN A 232 9.90 6.11 -9.28
CA ASN A 232 10.39 6.02 -7.91
C ASN A 232 11.55 7.00 -7.66
N ILE A 233 11.86 7.27 -6.40
CA ILE A 233 13.05 8.02 -6.00
C ILE A 233 14.30 7.32 -6.56
N GLY A 234 15.18 8.08 -7.22
CA GLY A 234 16.36 7.58 -7.90
C GLY A 234 16.15 7.08 -9.33
N ASP A 235 14.91 7.12 -9.84
CA ASP A 235 14.68 6.87 -11.27
C ASP A 235 15.06 8.12 -12.09
N GLU A 236 15.57 7.88 -13.32
CA GLU A 236 15.92 8.91 -14.26
C GLU A 236 14.67 9.49 -14.94
N VAL A 237 14.67 10.80 -15.10
CA VAL A 237 13.59 11.57 -15.73
C VAL A 237 14.10 12.23 -16.99
N ASN A 238 13.36 12.07 -18.07
CA ASN A 238 13.64 12.72 -19.35
C ASN A 238 12.32 13.11 -20.04
N SER A 239 12.42 13.82 -21.14
CA SER A 239 11.27 14.35 -21.90
C SER A 239 10.35 13.27 -22.50
N SER A 240 10.81 12.02 -22.59
CA SER A 240 10.06 10.90 -23.19
C SER A 240 9.43 9.95 -22.16
N THR A 241 9.84 10.04 -20.90
CA THR A 241 9.35 9.15 -19.83
C THR A 241 8.37 9.91 -18.92
N PRO A 242 7.10 9.49 -18.81
CA PRO A 242 6.17 10.14 -17.91
C PRO A 242 6.55 9.88 -16.45
N LEU A 243 6.31 10.85 -15.56
CA LEU A 243 6.39 10.70 -14.11
C LEU A 243 5.38 9.68 -13.59
N LEU A 244 4.20 9.69 -14.21
CA LEU A 244 3.10 8.76 -13.96
C LEU A 244 2.04 8.85 -15.07
N SER A 245 1.15 7.85 -15.12
CA SER A 245 -0.11 7.89 -15.88
C SER A 245 -1.26 8.14 -14.93
N LEU A 246 -2.04 9.21 -15.15
CA LEU A 246 -3.23 9.53 -14.37
C LEU A 246 -4.48 8.95 -15.04
N TYR A 247 -5.32 8.26 -14.26
CA TYR A 247 -6.64 7.76 -14.65
C TYR A 247 -7.73 8.53 -13.90
N SER A 248 -8.72 9.04 -14.62
CA SER A 248 -9.80 9.84 -14.04
C SER A 248 -11.07 9.80 -14.90
N ASN A 249 -12.23 9.95 -14.25
CA ASN A 249 -13.51 10.22 -14.90
C ASN A 249 -13.85 11.71 -14.93
N LYS A 250 -12.98 12.55 -14.33
CA LYS A 250 -13.07 14.01 -14.38
C LYS A 250 -12.12 14.57 -15.43
N ASN A 251 -12.38 15.81 -15.84
CA ASN A 251 -11.48 16.55 -16.73
C ASN A 251 -10.12 16.74 -16.06
N ILE A 252 -9.06 16.52 -16.85
CA ILE A 252 -7.67 16.71 -16.44
C ILE A 252 -7.17 17.99 -17.11
N ASP A 253 -7.24 19.09 -16.38
CA ASP A 253 -6.78 20.39 -16.83
C ASP A 253 -5.27 20.59 -16.58
N GLU A 254 -4.73 21.69 -17.06
CA GLU A 254 -3.31 22.01 -16.94
C GLU A 254 -2.90 22.32 -15.50
N ASN A 255 -3.81 22.92 -14.72
CA ASN A 255 -3.56 23.20 -13.31
C ASN A 255 -3.34 21.92 -12.48
N LEU A 256 -4.15 20.89 -12.74
CA LEU A 256 -4.01 19.57 -12.13
C LEU A 256 -2.67 18.91 -12.52
N ILE A 257 -2.28 19.02 -13.80
CA ILE A 257 -0.98 18.50 -14.26
C ILE A 257 0.18 19.19 -13.53
N ASN A 258 0.17 20.51 -13.45
CA ASN A 258 1.19 21.29 -12.74
C ASN A 258 1.24 20.92 -11.24
N LYS A 259 0.08 20.67 -10.62
CA LYS A 259 -0.02 20.23 -9.23
C LYS A 259 0.61 18.84 -9.02
N ILE A 260 0.40 17.91 -9.95
CA ILE A 260 1.04 16.59 -9.91
C ILE A 260 2.55 16.71 -10.13
N GLN A 261 2.98 17.47 -11.11
CA GLN A 261 4.41 17.70 -11.39
C GLN A 261 5.13 18.26 -10.15
N SER A 262 4.53 19.23 -9.45
CA SER A 262 5.10 19.80 -8.22
C SER A 262 5.27 18.82 -7.06
N CYS A 263 4.66 17.63 -7.15
CA CYS A 263 4.88 16.57 -6.18
C CYS A 263 6.22 15.84 -6.36
N PHE A 264 6.90 16.05 -7.47
CA PHE A 264 8.20 15.43 -7.78
C PHE A 264 9.30 16.48 -7.76
N ILE A 265 10.32 16.28 -6.94
CA ILE A 265 11.52 17.09 -6.92
C ILE A 265 12.58 16.36 -7.73
N ILE A 266 13.12 17.05 -8.74
CA ILE A 266 14.12 16.52 -9.67
C ILE A 266 15.45 17.18 -9.39
N SER A 267 16.50 16.37 -9.37
CA SER A 267 17.89 16.79 -9.16
C SER A 267 18.70 16.54 -10.44
N ASP A 268 19.65 17.42 -10.74
CA ASP A 268 20.67 17.23 -11.77
C ASP A 268 21.70 16.15 -11.40
N LYS A 269 21.72 15.73 -10.12
CA LYS A 269 22.62 14.71 -9.60
C LYS A 269 21.89 13.40 -9.40
N LYS A 270 22.56 12.30 -9.77
CA LYS A 270 22.01 10.95 -9.55
C LYS A 270 21.66 10.73 -8.09
N THR A 271 20.40 10.50 -7.83
CA THR A 271 19.85 10.22 -6.49
C THR A 271 19.97 8.74 -6.17
N GLN A 272 20.33 8.43 -4.93
CA GLN A 272 20.38 7.05 -4.45
C GLN A 272 18.97 6.54 -4.15
N LYS A 273 18.67 5.31 -4.57
CA LYS A 273 17.41 4.63 -4.22
C LYS A 273 17.31 4.41 -2.71
N LEU A 274 16.13 4.59 -2.16
CA LEU A 274 15.88 4.35 -0.74
C LEU A 274 15.79 2.84 -0.45
N SER A 275 16.16 2.46 0.78
CA SER A 275 15.89 1.10 1.27
C SER A 275 14.38 0.92 1.46
N GLU A 276 13.85 -0.20 1.01
CA GLU A 276 12.42 -0.53 1.15
C GLU A 276 12.06 -0.93 2.59
N ILE A 277 13.04 -1.46 3.32
CA ILE A 277 12.88 -1.97 4.69
C ILE A 277 13.92 -1.29 5.55
N PHE A 278 13.50 -0.71 6.65
CA PHE A 278 14.38 0.00 7.58
C PHE A 278 14.76 -0.87 8.77
N GLU A 279 13.79 -1.54 9.38
CA GLU A 279 13.99 -2.25 10.66
C GLU A 279 12.90 -3.31 10.86
N THR A 280 13.24 -4.35 11.63
CA THR A 280 12.29 -5.35 12.13
C THR A 280 12.27 -5.32 13.64
N ILE A 281 11.10 -5.27 14.25
CA ILE A 281 10.87 -5.22 15.70
C ILE A 281 10.10 -6.47 16.12
N ASN A 282 10.72 -7.19 17.07
CA ASN A 282 10.24 -8.47 17.61
C ASN A 282 9.84 -8.35 19.07
#